data_7e18f53dc27ac0c3d5633b2fc80a625f
#
_entry.id   7e18f53dc27ac0c3d5633b2fc80a625f
#
_cell.length_a   1.000
_cell.length_b   1.000
_cell.length_c   1.000
_cell.angle_alpha   90.00
_cell.angle_beta   90.00
_cell.angle_gamma   90.00
#
_symmetry.space_group_name_H-M   'P 1'
#
loop_
_entity.id
_entity.type
_entity.pdbx_description
1 polymer ?
#
loop_
_entity_poly.entity_id
_entity_poly.type
_entity_poly.pdbx_seq_one_letter_code
_entity_poly.pdbx_strand_id
1 'polypeptide(L)'
;MTNEKSCGAVVYRIGERGLFFLVEHMIQGHVSIPKGHVEGNESEEETAIREIREETGLEVRLDTVFRHDVYYSPGEGIRKQVIFFVAEAAGGDMRNQECEVSSLEWLCYDQAIAAVTYDTDKEVLSHAAVYLGVKHCLRIDRGRLCLIESCTGLWYREHAVDTHSHVMPGVDDGAKTGEESVELLRLDWEEGVRDVFVTPHIGAENGFNTSFDDVWFGLNRLNDAVSDTVPYVKLYYGFEIYCSDDIVDRIRKLERWPMISTDWHLVEFLEWGSRTEPADVMLRRLKQMRDNHIKTILAHPERYRAIRQDWDLAKRICDLGVCLQVNAYDLFLQENAEIRDLARWMAREEMITFIGSDMHGVAKRPPKMKEGIRWLYENVDEDYANEIVRRNAERCLGVRRLEVENYCEHVPQIPRISTGK
;
A
#
# COMPACT_ATOMS: atom_id res chain seq x y z
N MET A 1 30.44 -31.21 12.54
CA MET A 1 29.95 -29.85 12.21
C MET A 1 29.42 -29.25 13.49
N THR A 2 29.99 -28.15 13.93
CA THR A 2 29.49 -27.40 15.08
C THR A 2 28.50 -26.36 14.57
N ASN A 3 27.29 -26.34 15.14
CA ASN A 3 26.32 -25.33 14.81
C ASN A 3 26.41 -24.20 15.84
N GLU A 4 26.66 -22.99 15.38
CA GLU A 4 26.65 -21.78 16.20
C GLU A 4 25.40 -20.94 15.86
N LYS A 5 24.83 -20.33 16.89
CA LYS A 5 23.65 -19.45 16.73
C LYS A 5 23.94 -18.12 17.38
N SER A 6 23.61 -17.05 16.64
CA SER A 6 23.68 -15.67 17.12
C SER A 6 22.35 -14.97 16.83
N CYS A 7 22.02 -13.97 17.64
CA CYS A 7 20.87 -13.13 17.41
C CYS A 7 21.23 -11.65 17.55
N GLY A 8 20.56 -10.79 16.80
CA GLY A 8 20.76 -9.36 16.84
C GLY A 8 19.58 -8.61 16.22
N ALA A 9 19.75 -7.32 16.04
CA ALA A 9 18.73 -6.53 15.36
C ALA A 9 19.32 -5.34 14.61
N VAL A 10 18.62 -4.94 13.54
CA VAL A 10 18.82 -3.63 12.94
C VAL A 10 18.20 -2.60 13.86
N VAL A 11 19.05 -1.91 14.63
CA VAL A 11 18.60 -0.86 15.55
C VAL A 11 18.40 0.42 14.78
N TYR A 12 17.21 1.04 14.95
CA TYR A 12 16.84 2.26 14.27
C TYR A 12 16.28 3.31 15.22
N ARG A 13 16.30 4.55 14.79
CA ARG A 13 15.57 5.65 15.40
C ARG A 13 14.94 6.53 14.34
N ILE A 14 13.82 7.15 14.69
CA ILE A 14 13.16 8.16 13.85
C ILE A 14 13.67 9.54 14.30
N GLY A 15 14.27 10.29 13.39
CA GLY A 15 14.69 11.66 13.59
C GLY A 15 13.94 12.62 12.68
N GLU A 16 14.15 13.94 12.83
CA GLU A 16 13.47 14.98 12.05
C GLU A 16 13.62 14.83 10.52
N ARG A 17 14.64 14.09 10.05
CA ARG A 17 14.94 13.93 8.63
C ARG A 17 14.78 12.50 8.11
N GLY A 18 14.14 11.63 8.88
CA GLY A 18 13.89 10.25 8.51
C GLY A 18 14.48 9.22 9.47
N LEU A 19 14.67 8.01 8.99
CA LEU A 19 15.24 6.90 9.73
C LEU A 19 16.77 6.93 9.74
N PHE A 20 17.33 6.64 10.89
CA PHE A 20 18.75 6.41 11.10
C PHE A 20 18.95 5.00 11.63
N PHE A 21 19.96 4.34 11.13
CA PHE A 21 20.38 2.99 11.50
C PHE A 21 21.67 3.05 12.33
N LEU A 22 21.73 2.27 13.38
CA LEU A 22 22.92 2.14 14.18
C LEU A 22 23.85 1.13 13.52
N VAL A 23 25.11 1.51 13.38
CA VAL A 23 26.19 0.60 12.97
C VAL A 23 27.30 0.61 14.00
N GLU A 24 28.02 -0.50 14.08
CA GLU A 24 29.12 -0.72 15.00
C GLU A 24 30.44 -0.81 14.23
N HIS A 25 31.37 0.05 14.59
CA HIS A 25 32.75 -0.07 14.15
C HIS A 25 33.51 -1.02 15.09
N MET A 26 33.82 -2.20 14.61
CA MET A 26 34.48 -3.23 15.42
C MET A 26 35.97 -2.93 15.55
N ILE A 27 36.56 -3.29 16.70
CA ILE A 27 38.04 -3.16 16.93
C ILE A 27 38.83 -3.91 15.86
N GLN A 28 38.26 -5.00 15.33
CA GLN A 28 38.86 -5.78 14.27
C GLN A 28 38.87 -5.08 12.89
N GLY A 29 38.33 -3.86 12.79
CA GLY A 29 38.39 -3.03 11.59
C GLY A 29 37.26 -3.23 10.57
N HIS A 30 36.20 -3.97 10.92
CA HIS A 30 35.00 -4.09 10.09
C HIS A 30 33.82 -3.34 10.74
N VAL A 31 32.81 -3.04 9.94
CA VAL A 31 31.56 -2.41 10.37
C VAL A 31 30.42 -3.40 10.26
N SER A 32 29.60 -3.51 11.27
CA SER A 32 28.56 -4.53 11.40
C SER A 32 27.28 -3.97 12.04
N ILE A 33 26.30 -4.85 12.20
CA ILE A 33 25.04 -4.63 12.91
C ILE A 33 25.14 -5.35 14.26
N PRO A 34 24.59 -4.78 15.38
CA PRO A 34 24.62 -5.41 16.70
C PRO A 34 24.10 -6.84 16.71
N LYS A 35 24.90 -7.77 17.22
CA LYS A 35 24.56 -9.19 17.32
C LYS A 35 25.58 -9.99 18.12
N GLY A 36 25.13 -10.98 18.85
CA GLY A 36 26.04 -11.89 19.53
C GLY A 36 25.48 -13.28 19.75
N HIS A 37 26.20 -14.10 20.47
CA HIS A 37 25.91 -15.51 20.64
C HIS A 37 24.78 -15.74 21.66
N VAL A 38 23.97 -16.77 21.39
CA VAL A 38 22.98 -17.26 22.34
C VAL A 38 23.68 -17.85 23.55
N GLU A 39 23.38 -17.40 24.76
CA GLU A 39 23.92 -17.88 26.00
C GLU A 39 22.89 -18.73 26.78
N GLY A 40 23.36 -19.86 27.30
CA GLY A 40 22.54 -20.72 28.15
C GLY A 40 21.23 -21.17 27.48
N ASN A 41 20.10 -20.79 28.07
CA ASN A 41 18.75 -21.10 27.57
C ASN A 41 17.98 -19.86 27.10
N GLU A 42 18.70 -18.81 26.69
CA GLU A 42 18.06 -17.60 26.16
C GLU A 42 17.21 -17.87 24.94
N SER A 43 16.09 -17.17 24.79
CA SER A 43 15.37 -17.09 23.54
C SER A 43 16.13 -16.19 22.54
N GLU A 44 15.71 -16.24 21.29
CA GLU A 44 16.30 -15.41 20.22
C GLU A 44 16.13 -13.92 20.52
N GLU A 45 14.98 -13.55 21.08
CA GLU A 45 14.63 -12.19 21.46
C GLU A 45 15.45 -11.72 22.67
N GLU A 46 15.56 -12.55 23.69
CA GLU A 46 16.36 -12.24 24.88
C GLU A 46 17.84 -12.02 24.52
N THR A 47 18.39 -12.87 23.68
CA THR A 47 19.77 -12.72 23.17
C THR A 47 19.93 -11.40 22.42
N ALA A 48 19.02 -11.08 21.47
CA ALA A 48 19.12 -9.85 20.68
C ALA A 48 19.06 -8.59 21.57
N ILE A 49 18.15 -8.56 22.55
CA ILE A 49 18.01 -7.43 23.49
C ILE A 49 19.25 -7.31 24.37
N ARG A 50 19.77 -8.42 24.90
CA ARG A 50 20.98 -8.42 25.74
C ARG A 50 22.19 -7.91 24.98
N GLU A 51 22.45 -8.44 23.79
CA GLU A 51 23.59 -8.06 22.96
C GLU A 51 23.54 -6.58 22.57
N ILE A 52 22.39 -6.08 22.11
CA ILE A 52 22.24 -4.66 21.80
C ILE A 52 22.57 -3.81 23.02
N ARG A 53 22.10 -4.20 24.22
CA ARG A 53 22.36 -3.45 25.44
C ARG A 53 23.83 -3.50 25.85
N GLU A 54 24.50 -4.64 25.69
CA GLU A 54 25.92 -4.83 26.03
C GLU A 54 26.83 -4.08 25.05
N GLU A 55 26.60 -4.22 23.74
CA GLU A 55 27.41 -3.61 22.70
C GLU A 55 27.19 -2.11 22.58
N THR A 56 25.95 -1.62 22.82
CA THR A 56 25.57 -0.23 22.50
C THR A 56 25.12 0.63 23.68
N GLY A 57 24.76 0.01 24.82
CA GLY A 57 24.17 0.69 25.99
C GLY A 57 22.72 1.15 25.79
N LEU A 58 22.11 0.84 24.64
CA LEU A 58 20.75 1.27 24.33
C LEU A 58 19.70 0.33 24.90
N GLU A 59 18.57 0.90 25.28
CA GLU A 59 17.32 0.19 25.52
C GLU A 59 16.48 0.25 24.26
N VAL A 60 15.93 -0.91 23.82
CA VAL A 60 15.23 -1.03 22.58
C VAL A 60 13.86 -1.67 22.72
N ARG A 61 12.95 -1.33 21.82
CA ARG A 61 11.72 -2.07 21.58
C ARG A 61 11.93 -2.99 20.39
N LEU A 62 12.06 -4.29 20.66
CA LEU A 62 12.23 -5.30 19.61
C LEU A 62 10.91 -5.52 18.86
N ASP A 63 11.00 -5.63 17.57
CA ASP A 63 9.91 -6.02 16.70
C ASP A 63 10.25 -7.34 16.02
N THR A 64 9.59 -8.39 16.47
CA THR A 64 9.81 -9.78 16.04
C THR A 64 9.01 -10.18 14.81
N VAL A 65 8.14 -9.29 14.32
CA VAL A 65 7.43 -9.49 13.04
C VAL A 65 8.41 -9.48 11.88
N PHE A 66 9.43 -8.62 11.95
CA PHE A 66 10.57 -8.74 11.06
C PHE A 66 11.54 -9.80 11.62
N ARG A 67 11.81 -10.84 10.83
CA ARG A 67 12.81 -11.87 11.13
C ARG A 67 13.55 -12.22 9.85
N HIS A 68 14.90 -12.11 9.89
CA HIS A 68 15.75 -12.45 8.76
C HIS A 68 16.89 -13.37 9.20
N ASP A 69 16.95 -14.55 8.59
CA ASP A 69 17.94 -15.59 8.92
C ASP A 69 19.09 -15.56 7.92
N VAL A 70 20.30 -15.39 8.41
CA VAL A 70 21.53 -15.44 7.62
C VAL A 70 22.33 -16.70 7.99
N TYR A 71 22.83 -17.41 6.99
CA TYR A 71 23.64 -18.59 7.18
C TYR A 71 24.99 -18.43 6.50
N TYR A 72 26.07 -18.66 7.23
CA TYR A 72 27.42 -18.68 6.67
C TYR A 72 28.33 -19.62 7.42
N SER A 73 29.54 -19.90 6.86
CA SER A 73 30.55 -20.72 7.49
C SER A 73 31.78 -19.86 7.82
N PRO A 74 32.04 -19.53 9.09
CA PRO A 74 33.17 -18.70 9.48
C PRO A 74 34.50 -19.48 9.40
N GLY A 75 34.47 -20.82 9.28
CA GLY A 75 35.61 -21.69 9.16
C GLY A 75 35.25 -23.12 8.78
N GLU A 76 36.24 -23.98 8.51
CA GLU A 76 35.99 -25.38 8.19
C GLU A 76 35.23 -26.09 9.32
N GLY A 77 34.12 -26.71 8.98
CA GLY A 77 33.29 -27.51 9.89
C GLY A 77 32.38 -26.73 10.83
N ILE A 78 32.30 -25.40 10.71
CA ILE A 78 31.41 -24.56 11.50
C ILE A 78 30.30 -24.01 10.58
N ARG A 79 29.06 -24.18 11.00
CA ARG A 79 27.87 -23.52 10.37
C ARG A 79 27.31 -22.56 11.38
N LYS A 80 27.26 -21.26 11.02
CA LYS A 80 26.70 -20.21 11.85
C LYS A 80 25.38 -19.75 11.26
N GLN A 81 24.34 -19.72 12.11
CA GLN A 81 23.06 -19.07 11.85
C GLN A 81 23.03 -17.76 12.64
N VAL A 82 22.69 -16.66 11.98
CA VAL A 82 22.44 -15.38 12.64
C VAL A 82 21.01 -14.95 12.34
N ILE A 83 20.26 -14.64 13.38
CA ILE A 83 18.87 -14.19 13.28
C ILE A 83 18.83 -12.70 13.60
N PHE A 84 18.28 -11.94 12.69
CA PHE A 84 18.11 -10.51 12.85
C PHE A 84 16.64 -10.12 12.96
N PHE A 85 16.36 -9.25 13.91
CA PHE A 85 15.10 -8.52 14.08
C PHE A 85 15.29 -7.04 13.69
N VAL A 86 14.25 -6.22 13.85
CA VAL A 86 14.39 -4.77 13.91
C VAL A 86 14.08 -4.28 15.32
N ALA A 87 14.74 -3.23 15.77
CA ALA A 87 14.59 -2.70 17.12
C ALA A 87 14.60 -1.18 17.13
N GLU A 88 13.54 -0.56 17.67
CA GLU A 88 13.49 0.89 17.85
C GLU A 88 14.23 1.30 19.11
N ALA A 89 15.15 2.24 19.00
CA ALA A 89 15.83 2.81 20.16
C ALA A 89 14.81 3.56 21.04
N ALA A 90 14.63 3.07 22.27
CA ALA A 90 13.62 3.59 23.22
C ALA A 90 14.23 4.41 24.36
N GLY A 91 15.54 4.28 24.61
CA GLY A 91 16.24 4.95 25.69
C GLY A 91 17.67 4.44 25.87
N GLY A 92 18.26 4.72 27.00
CA GLY A 92 19.63 4.34 27.34
C GLY A 92 20.65 5.38 26.89
N ASP A 93 21.85 5.31 27.49
CA ASP A 93 22.97 6.14 27.09
C ASP A 93 23.86 5.35 26.12
N MET A 94 24.02 5.84 24.92
CA MET A 94 24.85 5.17 23.90
C MET A 94 26.32 5.07 24.39
N ARG A 95 26.77 3.85 24.60
CA ARG A 95 28.12 3.49 25.07
C ARG A 95 28.56 2.23 24.37
N ASN A 96 29.71 2.26 23.74
CA ASN A 96 30.31 1.08 23.12
C ASN A 96 30.96 0.16 24.16
N GLN A 97 30.90 -1.13 23.90
CA GLN A 97 31.62 -2.15 24.66
C GLN A 97 33.10 -2.09 24.26
N GLU A 98 33.97 -1.52 25.08
CA GLU A 98 35.36 -1.20 24.77
C GLU A 98 36.24 -2.39 24.35
N CYS A 99 35.81 -3.62 24.61
CA CYS A 99 36.59 -4.83 24.22
C CYS A 99 36.26 -5.31 22.78
N GLU A 100 35.13 -4.92 22.20
CA GLU A 100 34.69 -5.41 20.88
C GLU A 100 34.35 -4.28 19.91
N VAL A 101 33.73 -3.23 20.39
CA VAL A 101 33.23 -2.10 19.58
C VAL A 101 34.08 -0.86 19.82
N SER A 102 34.71 -0.33 18.78
CA SER A 102 35.53 0.89 18.85
C SER A 102 34.69 2.16 18.86
N SER A 103 33.60 2.19 18.11
CA SER A 103 32.65 3.32 18.07
C SER A 103 31.29 2.91 17.50
N LEU A 104 30.27 3.71 17.83
CA LEU A 104 28.89 3.57 17.38
C LEU A 104 28.51 4.77 16.55
N GLU A 105 27.79 4.57 15.45
CA GLU A 105 27.40 5.65 14.57
C GLU A 105 25.96 5.49 14.08
N TRP A 106 25.19 6.61 14.10
CA TRP A 106 23.87 6.68 13.52
C TRP A 106 23.96 7.20 12.08
N LEU A 107 23.62 6.37 11.12
CA LEU A 107 23.73 6.65 9.69
C LEU A 107 22.36 6.60 9.01
N CYS A 108 22.16 7.44 8.00
CA CYS A 108 21.03 7.26 7.09
C CYS A 108 21.25 6.02 6.21
N TYR A 109 20.21 5.57 5.53
CA TYR A 109 20.20 4.27 4.85
C TYR A 109 21.38 4.07 3.88
N ASP A 110 21.62 5.04 2.97
CA ASP A 110 22.71 4.97 2.00
C ASP A 110 24.10 4.94 2.65
N GLN A 111 24.27 5.70 3.73
CA GLN A 111 25.51 5.72 4.50
C GLN A 111 25.70 4.39 5.25
N ALA A 112 24.67 3.84 5.86
CA ALA A 112 24.72 2.57 6.56
C ALA A 112 25.07 1.42 5.61
N ILE A 113 24.39 1.34 4.45
CA ILE A 113 24.71 0.36 3.39
C ILE A 113 26.13 0.48 2.88
N ALA A 114 26.64 1.72 2.74
CA ALA A 114 28.02 1.97 2.31
C ALA A 114 29.05 1.62 3.40
N ALA A 115 28.68 1.79 4.68
CA ALA A 115 29.58 1.58 5.83
C ALA A 115 29.75 0.12 6.18
N VAL A 116 28.66 -0.69 6.21
CA VAL A 116 28.76 -2.10 6.62
C VAL A 116 29.63 -2.90 5.67
N THR A 117 30.47 -3.75 6.25
CA THR A 117 31.53 -4.44 5.52
C THR A 117 31.02 -5.62 4.72
N TYR A 118 30.13 -6.42 5.29
CA TYR A 118 29.72 -7.70 4.71
C TYR A 118 28.42 -7.55 3.88
N ASP A 119 28.37 -8.26 2.76
CA ASP A 119 27.17 -8.25 1.89
C ASP A 119 25.94 -8.83 2.59
N THR A 120 26.13 -9.76 3.53
CA THR A 120 25.04 -10.26 4.38
C THR A 120 24.42 -9.18 5.26
N ASP A 121 25.23 -8.29 5.84
CA ASP A 121 24.75 -7.19 6.66
C ASP A 121 24.02 -6.13 5.79
N LYS A 122 24.50 -5.92 4.55
CA LYS A 122 23.82 -5.06 3.57
C LYS A 122 22.44 -5.62 3.19
N GLU A 123 22.37 -6.94 2.99
CA GLU A 123 21.10 -7.61 2.71
C GLU A 123 20.11 -7.44 3.86
N VAL A 124 20.54 -7.70 5.09
CA VAL A 124 19.71 -7.50 6.30
C VAL A 124 19.24 -6.05 6.43
N LEU A 125 20.14 -5.09 6.27
CA LEU A 125 19.79 -3.64 6.31
C LEU A 125 18.80 -3.27 5.22
N SER A 126 18.96 -3.81 4.01
CA SER A 126 18.06 -3.55 2.89
C SER A 126 16.66 -4.07 3.18
N HIS A 127 16.55 -5.31 3.67
CA HIS A 127 15.26 -5.90 4.04
C HIS A 127 14.61 -5.15 5.21
N ALA A 128 15.38 -4.78 6.24
CA ALA A 128 14.91 -3.99 7.37
C ALA A 128 14.42 -2.60 6.93
N ALA A 129 15.18 -1.93 6.04
CA ALA A 129 14.81 -0.62 5.52
C ALA A 129 13.48 -0.64 4.78
N VAL A 130 13.28 -1.70 4.00
CA VAL A 130 12.05 -1.94 3.29
C VAL A 130 10.88 -2.19 4.25
N TYR A 131 11.06 -3.09 5.22
CA TYR A 131 10.06 -3.36 6.27
C TYR A 131 9.67 -2.09 7.03
N LEU A 132 10.67 -1.32 7.47
CA LEU A 132 10.45 -0.07 8.20
C LEU A 132 9.85 1.02 7.32
N GLY A 133 10.20 1.03 6.02
CA GLY A 133 9.58 1.90 5.02
C GLY A 133 8.06 1.70 4.94
N VAL A 134 7.62 0.44 4.93
CA VAL A 134 6.19 0.10 4.97
C VAL A 134 5.58 0.43 6.31
N LYS A 135 6.20 -0.05 7.40
CA LYS A 135 5.69 0.14 8.77
C LYS A 135 5.51 1.60 9.16
N HIS A 136 6.39 2.48 8.69
CA HIS A 136 6.42 3.90 9.06
C HIS A 136 6.08 4.85 7.90
N CYS A 137 5.53 4.34 6.79
CA CYS A 137 5.20 5.13 5.60
C CYS A 137 6.38 6.02 5.15
N LEU A 138 7.55 5.41 4.93
CA LEU A 138 8.75 6.09 4.52
C LEU A 138 9.06 5.84 3.05
N ARG A 139 9.66 6.81 2.37
CA ARG A 139 10.24 6.65 1.04
C ARG A 139 11.76 6.79 1.09
N ILE A 140 12.43 6.18 0.14
CA ILE A 140 13.86 6.46 -0.09
C ILE A 140 13.97 7.69 -0.99
N ASP A 141 14.44 8.81 -0.42
CA ASP A 141 14.76 10.01 -1.17
C ASP A 141 16.27 10.26 -1.08
N ARG A 142 16.95 10.22 -2.23
CA ARG A 142 18.41 10.39 -2.33
C ARG A 142 19.20 9.53 -1.35
N GLY A 143 18.82 8.24 -1.21
CA GLY A 143 19.47 7.31 -0.31
C GLY A 143 19.08 7.45 1.16
N ARG A 144 18.06 8.22 1.50
CA ARG A 144 17.54 8.42 2.86
C ARG A 144 16.12 7.89 2.94
N LEU A 145 15.83 7.15 4.00
CA LEU A 145 14.45 6.83 4.37
C LEU A 145 13.84 8.05 5.06
N CYS A 146 13.12 8.84 4.28
CA CYS A 146 12.43 10.04 4.75
C CYS A 146 10.97 9.73 5.01
N LEU A 147 10.40 10.33 6.06
CA LEU A 147 8.95 10.37 6.22
C LEU A 147 8.35 10.97 4.95
N ILE A 148 7.37 10.31 4.40
CA ILE A 148 6.52 10.94 3.41
C ILE A 148 5.83 12.06 4.17
N GLU A 149 6.06 13.34 3.81
CA GLU A 149 5.53 14.53 4.52
C GLU A 149 4.02 14.47 4.72
N SER A 150 3.37 13.62 3.97
CA SER A 150 1.96 13.31 4.04
C SER A 150 1.56 12.37 5.17
N CYS A 151 2.50 11.67 5.78
CA CYS A 151 2.22 10.71 6.83
C CYS A 151 2.28 11.30 8.23
N THR A 152 2.38 12.61 8.38
CA THR A 152 2.32 13.30 9.67
C THR A 152 0.87 13.52 10.09
N GLY A 153 0.19 12.47 10.51
CA GLY A 153 -1.19 12.48 10.97
C GLY A 153 -1.76 11.07 11.06
N LEU A 154 -2.99 10.93 11.45
CA LEU A 154 -3.73 9.68 11.72
C LEU A 154 -3.64 8.54 10.69
N TRP A 155 -3.08 8.80 9.54
CA TRP A 155 -2.81 7.91 8.41
C TRP A 155 -2.00 6.65 8.71
N TYR A 156 -1.23 6.71 9.74
CA TYR A 156 -0.27 5.69 10.12
C TYR A 156 -0.84 4.33 10.40
N ARG A 157 -2.11 4.29 10.71
CA ARG A 157 -2.66 3.10 11.33
C ARG A 157 -3.17 2.09 10.32
N GLU A 158 -3.55 2.55 9.14
CA GLU A 158 -4.09 1.66 8.13
C GLU A 158 -3.72 2.17 6.71
N HIS A 159 -3.06 1.33 5.92
CA HIS A 159 -2.78 1.63 4.52
C HIS A 159 -4.08 1.74 3.75
N ALA A 160 -4.22 2.77 2.94
CA ALA A 160 -5.41 2.98 2.13
C ALA A 160 -5.50 1.95 1.00
N VAL A 161 -6.74 1.65 0.62
CA VAL A 161 -7.07 0.86 -0.56
C VAL A 161 -7.69 1.79 -1.60
N ASP A 162 -7.08 1.87 -2.78
CA ASP A 162 -7.70 2.51 -3.93
C ASP A 162 -8.59 1.48 -4.64
N THR A 163 -9.90 1.67 -4.54
CA THR A 163 -10.87 0.71 -5.08
C THR A 163 -11.29 0.98 -6.52
N HIS A 164 -10.75 2.03 -7.16
CA HIS A 164 -11.13 2.44 -8.51
C HIS A 164 -9.99 3.18 -9.21
N SER A 165 -9.39 2.57 -10.24
CA SER A 165 -8.30 3.18 -10.99
C SER A 165 -8.21 2.69 -12.44
N HIS A 166 -7.77 3.57 -13.36
CA HIS A 166 -7.58 3.29 -14.78
C HIS A 166 -6.09 3.26 -15.15
N VAL A 167 -5.33 2.47 -14.40
CA VAL A 167 -3.86 2.35 -14.60
C VAL A 167 -3.46 1.26 -15.59
N MET A 168 -4.40 0.51 -16.17
CA MET A 168 -4.08 -0.49 -17.18
C MET A 168 -3.66 0.20 -18.49
N PRO A 169 -2.43 -0.04 -19.00
CA PRO A 169 -1.92 0.75 -20.11
C PRO A 169 -2.62 0.41 -21.42
N GLY A 170 -3.20 1.42 -22.07
CA GLY A 170 -3.68 1.36 -23.44
C GLY A 170 -4.97 0.58 -23.69
N VAL A 171 -5.74 0.25 -22.65
CA VAL A 171 -6.99 -0.52 -22.77
C VAL A 171 -8.24 0.36 -22.79
N ASP A 172 -8.17 1.53 -22.15
CA ASP A 172 -9.28 2.51 -22.06
C ASP A 172 -8.76 3.95 -22.16
N ASP A 173 -9.46 4.93 -21.57
CA ASP A 173 -9.04 6.33 -21.53
C ASP A 173 -8.07 6.66 -20.38
N GLY A 174 -7.71 5.68 -19.56
CA GLY A 174 -6.70 5.78 -18.52
C GLY A 174 -5.26 5.89 -19.03
N ALA A 175 -4.32 5.28 -18.33
CA ALA A 175 -2.89 5.27 -18.67
C ALA A 175 -2.64 4.82 -20.11
N LYS A 176 -1.75 5.51 -20.83
CA LYS A 176 -1.47 5.20 -22.24
C LYS A 176 -0.29 4.24 -22.41
N THR A 177 0.67 4.27 -21.50
CA THR A 177 1.87 3.43 -21.55
C THR A 177 2.14 2.77 -20.20
N GLY A 178 2.99 1.73 -20.22
CA GLY A 178 3.43 1.07 -18.97
C GLY A 178 4.18 2.01 -18.04
N GLU A 179 4.97 2.93 -18.60
CA GLU A 179 5.70 3.93 -17.81
C GLU A 179 4.74 4.90 -17.12
N GLU A 180 3.67 5.34 -17.79
CA GLU A 180 2.64 6.18 -17.18
C GLU A 180 1.89 5.42 -16.09
N SER A 181 1.60 4.14 -16.28
CA SER A 181 0.98 3.27 -15.28
C SER A 181 1.83 3.16 -14.02
N VAL A 182 3.13 2.90 -14.18
CA VAL A 182 4.08 2.83 -13.05
C VAL A 182 4.17 4.17 -12.33
N GLU A 183 4.21 5.28 -13.06
CA GLU A 183 4.26 6.62 -12.45
C GLU A 183 2.97 6.95 -11.67
N LEU A 184 1.80 6.60 -12.19
CA LEU A 184 0.53 6.76 -11.48
C LEU A 184 0.51 5.95 -10.19
N LEU A 185 0.94 4.68 -10.23
CA LEU A 185 1.02 3.82 -9.06
C LEU A 185 2.05 4.32 -8.04
N ARG A 186 3.16 4.92 -8.51
CA ARG A 186 4.15 5.56 -7.65
C ARG A 186 3.56 6.77 -6.91
N LEU A 187 2.82 7.62 -7.62
CA LEU A 187 2.12 8.75 -7.03
C LEU A 187 1.09 8.31 -5.99
N ASP A 188 0.29 7.30 -6.32
CA ASP A 188 -0.72 6.76 -5.41
C ASP A 188 -0.08 6.14 -4.16
N TRP A 189 1.03 5.42 -4.34
CA TRP A 189 1.84 4.91 -3.23
C TRP A 189 2.39 6.03 -2.33
N GLU A 190 2.85 7.14 -2.90
CA GLU A 190 3.31 8.32 -2.15
C GLU A 190 2.18 8.97 -1.35
N GLU A 191 0.94 8.77 -1.77
CA GLU A 191 -0.26 9.23 -1.07
C GLU A 191 -0.78 8.27 0.00
N GLY A 192 -0.09 7.15 0.25
CA GLY A 192 -0.39 6.21 1.33
C GLY A 192 -1.17 4.97 0.89
N VAL A 193 -1.45 4.80 -0.38
CA VAL A 193 -2.12 3.61 -0.94
C VAL A 193 -1.15 2.44 -1.05
N ARG A 194 -1.62 1.23 -0.76
CA ARG A 194 -0.83 -0.01 -0.86
C ARG A 194 -1.53 -1.10 -1.64
N ASP A 195 -2.83 -1.03 -1.75
CA ASP A 195 -3.67 -1.98 -2.46
C ASP A 195 -4.48 -1.21 -3.50
N VAL A 196 -4.32 -1.53 -4.79
CA VAL A 196 -4.96 -0.81 -5.90
C VAL A 196 -5.78 -1.76 -6.75
N PHE A 197 -7.05 -1.46 -6.89
CA PHE A 197 -7.91 -2.12 -7.85
C PHE A 197 -7.76 -1.47 -9.22
N VAL A 198 -7.29 -2.26 -10.16
CA VAL A 198 -7.16 -1.88 -11.56
C VAL A 198 -8.50 -2.19 -12.24
N THR A 199 -9.29 -1.16 -12.49
CA THR A 199 -10.70 -1.26 -12.91
C THR A 199 -10.96 -0.57 -14.25
N PRO A 200 -10.30 -1.01 -15.34
CA PRO A 200 -10.55 -0.39 -16.64
C PRO A 200 -12.00 -0.55 -17.05
N HIS A 201 -12.47 0.39 -17.88
CA HIS A 201 -13.78 0.30 -18.50
C HIS A 201 -13.96 -0.97 -19.31
N ILE A 202 -15.15 -1.56 -19.21
CA ILE A 202 -15.54 -2.68 -20.04
C ILE A 202 -16.96 -2.52 -20.56
N GLY A 203 -17.14 -2.71 -21.85
CA GLY A 203 -18.43 -2.62 -22.52
C GLY A 203 -18.36 -1.79 -23.79
N ALA A 204 -19.03 -2.27 -24.84
CA ALA A 204 -19.03 -1.63 -26.14
C ALA A 204 -19.67 -0.23 -26.16
N GLU A 205 -20.55 0.07 -25.19
CA GLU A 205 -21.24 1.35 -25.10
C GLU A 205 -20.31 2.51 -24.80
N ASN A 206 -19.19 2.24 -24.11
CA ASN A 206 -18.16 3.24 -23.80
C ASN A 206 -17.13 3.39 -24.92
N GLY A 207 -17.25 2.57 -25.99
CA GLY A 207 -16.29 2.55 -27.09
C GLY A 207 -15.00 1.76 -26.82
N PHE A 208 -14.89 1.13 -25.67
CA PHE A 208 -13.74 0.31 -25.28
C PHE A 208 -14.04 -1.17 -25.46
N ASN A 209 -13.17 -1.87 -26.22
CA ASN A 209 -13.26 -3.31 -26.46
C ASN A 209 -12.32 -4.12 -25.54
N THR A 210 -12.15 -3.66 -24.31
CA THR A 210 -11.29 -4.32 -23.34
C THR A 210 -11.82 -5.72 -23.03
N SER A 211 -10.98 -6.74 -23.16
CA SER A 211 -11.31 -8.11 -22.79
C SER A 211 -10.73 -8.50 -21.44
N PHE A 212 -11.28 -9.54 -20.82
CA PHE A 212 -10.70 -10.09 -19.58
C PHE A 212 -9.24 -10.51 -19.78
N ASP A 213 -8.93 -11.14 -20.90
CA ASP A 213 -7.58 -11.64 -21.19
C ASP A 213 -6.59 -10.47 -21.32
N ASP A 214 -6.98 -9.35 -21.94
CA ASP A 214 -6.14 -8.15 -22.04
C ASP A 214 -5.77 -7.62 -20.65
N VAL A 215 -6.75 -7.55 -19.76
CA VAL A 215 -6.54 -7.08 -18.37
C VAL A 215 -5.71 -8.09 -17.58
N TRP A 216 -6.02 -9.39 -17.67
CA TRP A 216 -5.31 -10.42 -16.94
C TRP A 216 -3.82 -10.50 -17.31
N PHE A 217 -3.50 -10.54 -18.60
CA PHE A 217 -2.11 -10.57 -19.08
C PHE A 217 -1.42 -9.22 -18.88
N GLY A 218 -2.15 -8.13 -19.03
CA GLY A 218 -1.65 -6.78 -18.77
C GLY A 218 -1.27 -6.58 -17.30
N LEU A 219 -2.12 -7.04 -16.37
CA LEU A 219 -1.88 -6.94 -14.93
C LEU A 219 -0.62 -7.69 -14.49
N ASN A 220 -0.39 -8.89 -15.02
CA ASN A 220 0.84 -9.62 -14.68
C ASN A 220 2.09 -8.86 -15.12
N ARG A 221 2.10 -8.29 -16.34
CA ARG A 221 3.21 -7.45 -16.81
C ARG A 221 3.37 -6.17 -16.00
N LEU A 222 2.25 -5.57 -15.57
CA LEU A 222 2.27 -4.37 -14.74
C LEU A 222 2.79 -4.69 -13.33
N ASN A 223 2.40 -5.81 -12.74
CA ASN A 223 2.95 -6.29 -11.47
C ASN A 223 4.47 -6.47 -11.53
N ASP A 224 4.99 -7.09 -12.59
CA ASP A 224 6.42 -7.25 -12.78
C ASP A 224 7.13 -5.89 -12.85
N ALA A 225 6.61 -4.95 -13.64
CA ALA A 225 7.17 -3.61 -13.78
C ALA A 225 7.12 -2.78 -12.49
N VAL A 226 6.05 -2.94 -11.71
CA VAL A 226 5.84 -2.21 -10.44
C VAL A 226 6.72 -2.78 -9.34
N SER A 227 6.92 -4.10 -9.27
CA SER A 227 7.72 -4.74 -8.23
C SER A 227 9.16 -4.20 -8.17
N ASP A 228 9.69 -3.78 -9.31
CA ASP A 228 11.04 -3.21 -9.41
C ASP A 228 11.13 -1.73 -9.04
N THR A 229 10.01 -1.00 -9.07
CA THR A 229 10.00 0.48 -9.02
C THR A 229 9.16 1.06 -7.88
N VAL A 230 8.06 0.40 -7.52
CA VAL A 230 7.13 0.84 -6.47
C VAL A 230 6.94 -0.28 -5.46
N PRO A 231 7.76 -0.33 -4.41
CA PRO A 231 7.74 -1.44 -3.47
C PRO A 231 6.41 -1.51 -2.71
N TYR A 232 5.87 -2.75 -2.57
CA TYR A 232 4.70 -3.04 -1.74
C TYR A 232 3.35 -2.53 -2.22
N VAL A 233 3.20 -2.15 -3.47
CA VAL A 233 1.89 -1.99 -4.09
C VAL A 233 1.38 -3.36 -4.52
N LYS A 234 0.18 -3.72 -4.08
CA LYS A 234 -0.54 -4.89 -4.56
C LYS A 234 -1.59 -4.45 -5.57
N LEU A 235 -1.55 -5.08 -6.73
CA LEU A 235 -2.54 -4.84 -7.76
C LEU A 235 -3.58 -5.95 -7.76
N TYR A 236 -4.83 -5.53 -7.84
CA TYR A 236 -5.98 -6.40 -7.94
C TYR A 236 -6.72 -6.05 -9.24
N TYR A 237 -7.20 -7.07 -9.95
CA TYR A 237 -8.02 -6.80 -11.12
C TYR A 237 -9.48 -6.56 -10.73
N GLY A 238 -10.11 -5.70 -11.48
CA GLY A 238 -11.54 -5.44 -11.44
C GLY A 238 -11.95 -4.86 -12.78
N PHE A 239 -13.18 -4.41 -12.86
CA PHE A 239 -13.69 -3.72 -14.04
C PHE A 239 -14.70 -2.67 -13.60
N GLU A 240 -14.68 -1.52 -14.25
CA GLU A 240 -15.80 -0.60 -14.23
C GLU A 240 -16.74 -0.93 -15.38
N ILE A 241 -17.92 -1.47 -15.02
CA ILE A 241 -18.86 -2.06 -15.97
C ILE A 241 -19.99 -1.06 -16.24
N TYR A 242 -20.18 -0.72 -17.50
CA TYR A 242 -21.36 0.08 -17.86
C TYR A 242 -22.64 -0.69 -17.54
N CYS A 243 -23.51 -0.08 -16.72
CA CYS A 243 -24.77 -0.66 -16.25
C CYS A 243 -25.87 -0.51 -17.30
N SER A 244 -25.87 -1.37 -18.33
CA SER A 244 -26.84 -1.45 -19.43
C SER A 244 -28.09 -2.25 -19.04
N ASP A 245 -29.10 -2.26 -19.90
CA ASP A 245 -30.34 -3.03 -19.68
C ASP A 245 -30.11 -4.53 -19.65
N ASP A 246 -29.05 -5.04 -20.31
CA ASP A 246 -28.65 -6.44 -20.37
C ASP A 246 -27.54 -6.80 -19.37
N ILE A 247 -27.21 -5.93 -18.39
CA ILE A 247 -26.10 -6.10 -17.45
C ILE A 247 -26.14 -7.45 -16.73
N VAL A 248 -27.32 -7.93 -16.33
CA VAL A 248 -27.48 -9.21 -15.65
C VAL A 248 -27.09 -10.38 -16.52
N ASP A 249 -27.49 -10.35 -17.80
CA ASP A 249 -27.14 -11.41 -18.76
C ASP A 249 -25.64 -11.36 -19.11
N ARG A 250 -25.08 -10.17 -19.18
CA ARG A 250 -23.64 -9.96 -19.41
C ARG A 250 -22.82 -10.52 -18.26
N ILE A 251 -23.15 -10.19 -17.02
CA ILE A 251 -22.46 -10.71 -15.82
C ILE A 251 -22.58 -12.23 -15.74
N ARG A 252 -23.74 -12.82 -16.03
CA ARG A 252 -23.94 -14.28 -16.04
C ARG A 252 -23.17 -15.01 -17.12
N LYS A 253 -23.04 -14.41 -18.32
CA LYS A 253 -22.27 -15.00 -19.41
C LYS A 253 -20.76 -14.92 -19.18
N LEU A 254 -20.34 -14.01 -18.36
CA LEU A 254 -18.94 -13.66 -18.13
C LEU A 254 -18.58 -14.01 -16.69
N GLU A 255 -18.61 -15.29 -16.36
CA GLU A 255 -18.35 -15.89 -15.02
C GLU A 255 -17.07 -15.39 -14.31
N ARG A 256 -16.31 -14.44 -14.90
CA ARG A 256 -14.99 -13.98 -14.48
C ARG A 256 -14.86 -12.47 -14.28
N TRP A 257 -15.94 -11.69 -14.20
CA TRP A 257 -15.91 -10.22 -14.16
C TRP A 257 -16.10 -9.54 -12.79
N PRO A 258 -16.23 -10.21 -11.66
CA PRO A 258 -16.24 -9.52 -10.37
C PRO A 258 -14.87 -8.95 -10.01
N MET A 259 -14.88 -8.02 -9.08
CA MET A 259 -13.64 -7.60 -8.41
C MET A 259 -13.07 -8.79 -7.64
N ILE A 260 -11.93 -9.27 -8.04
CA ILE A 260 -11.12 -10.38 -7.52
C ILE A 260 -11.91 -11.45 -6.75
N SER A 261 -12.08 -12.61 -7.33
CA SER A 261 -12.61 -13.81 -6.64
C SER A 261 -13.81 -13.54 -5.71
N THR A 262 -14.45 -12.38 -5.84
CA THR A 262 -15.62 -11.93 -5.07
C THR A 262 -16.81 -11.82 -6.01
N ASP A 263 -17.98 -11.68 -5.44
CA ASP A 263 -19.23 -11.50 -6.19
C ASP A 263 -19.68 -10.02 -6.25
N TRP A 264 -18.75 -9.08 -5.99
CA TRP A 264 -18.98 -7.66 -6.10
C TRP A 264 -18.63 -7.12 -7.50
N HIS A 265 -19.47 -6.22 -8.02
CA HIS A 265 -19.33 -5.61 -9.34
C HIS A 265 -19.36 -4.09 -9.21
N LEU A 266 -18.29 -3.44 -9.66
CA LEU A 266 -18.23 -1.99 -9.80
C LEU A 266 -18.94 -1.62 -11.09
N VAL A 267 -19.96 -0.77 -11.01
CA VAL A 267 -20.77 -0.36 -12.17
C VAL A 267 -20.85 1.13 -12.27
N GLU A 268 -20.89 1.62 -13.50
CA GLU A 268 -21.12 3.02 -13.83
C GLU A 268 -22.37 3.22 -14.69
N PHE A 269 -22.86 4.45 -14.72
CA PHE A 269 -23.89 4.93 -15.64
C PHE A 269 -23.34 6.00 -16.56
N LEU A 270 -24.01 6.21 -17.69
CA LEU A 270 -23.57 7.22 -18.65
C LEU A 270 -23.78 8.64 -18.07
N GLU A 271 -22.67 9.38 -17.99
CA GLU A 271 -22.67 10.81 -17.61
C GLU A 271 -21.64 11.56 -18.49
N TRP A 272 -22.02 11.83 -19.74
CA TRP A 272 -21.13 12.52 -20.69
C TRP A 272 -21.86 13.66 -21.41
N GLY A 273 -21.45 14.88 -21.13
CA GLY A 273 -22.03 16.08 -21.77
C GLY A 273 -23.51 16.23 -21.49
N SER A 274 -24.36 16.15 -22.52
CA SER A 274 -25.81 16.14 -22.38
C SER A 274 -26.45 14.77 -22.22
N ARG A 275 -25.64 13.68 -22.36
CA ARG A 275 -26.10 12.28 -22.24
C ARG A 275 -25.94 11.86 -20.78
N THR A 276 -27.05 11.71 -20.09
CA THR A 276 -27.10 11.31 -18.69
C THR A 276 -28.19 10.26 -18.51
N GLU A 277 -27.98 9.32 -17.60
CA GLU A 277 -29.02 8.34 -17.27
C GLU A 277 -30.09 8.97 -16.36
N PRO A 278 -31.38 8.79 -16.68
CA PRO A 278 -32.46 9.20 -15.78
C PRO A 278 -32.53 8.40 -14.49
N ALA A 279 -32.99 9.00 -13.41
CA ALA A 279 -33.09 8.37 -12.09
C ALA A 279 -33.92 7.07 -12.07
N ASP A 280 -34.99 7.00 -12.83
CA ASP A 280 -35.85 5.81 -12.95
C ASP A 280 -35.14 4.67 -13.68
N VAL A 281 -34.30 4.95 -14.68
CA VAL A 281 -33.47 3.96 -15.37
C VAL A 281 -32.39 3.42 -14.44
N MET A 282 -31.69 4.31 -13.71
CA MET A 282 -30.69 3.89 -12.71
C MET A 282 -31.30 2.95 -11.68
N LEU A 283 -32.39 3.35 -11.03
CA LEU A 283 -33.07 2.54 -10.02
C LEU A 283 -33.59 1.20 -10.60
N ARG A 284 -34.11 1.19 -11.81
CA ARG A 284 -34.60 -0.01 -12.46
C ARG A 284 -33.48 -1.02 -12.69
N ARG A 285 -32.35 -0.59 -13.24
CA ARG A 285 -31.20 -1.45 -13.51
C ARG A 285 -30.54 -1.96 -12.23
N LEU A 286 -30.34 -1.10 -11.23
CA LEU A 286 -29.82 -1.50 -9.92
C LEU A 286 -30.75 -2.48 -9.20
N LYS A 287 -32.07 -2.29 -9.32
CA LYS A 287 -33.05 -3.22 -8.81
C LYS A 287 -32.98 -4.58 -9.52
N GLN A 288 -32.77 -4.60 -10.84
CA GLN A 288 -32.56 -5.85 -11.57
C GLN A 288 -31.32 -6.60 -11.06
N MET A 289 -30.22 -5.91 -10.78
CA MET A 289 -29.02 -6.54 -10.20
C MET A 289 -29.31 -7.13 -8.82
N ARG A 290 -29.94 -6.36 -7.93
CA ARG A 290 -30.37 -6.83 -6.61
C ARG A 290 -31.26 -8.08 -6.69
N ASP A 291 -32.31 -8.04 -7.54
CA ASP A 291 -33.27 -9.12 -7.67
C ASP A 291 -32.64 -10.39 -8.27
N ASN A 292 -31.48 -10.28 -8.89
CA ASN A 292 -30.64 -11.36 -9.37
C ASN A 292 -29.46 -11.69 -8.44
N HIS A 293 -29.47 -11.19 -7.20
CA HIS A 293 -28.45 -11.44 -6.17
C HIS A 293 -27.03 -11.01 -6.56
N ILE A 294 -26.89 -10.00 -7.44
CA ILE A 294 -25.61 -9.44 -7.85
C ILE A 294 -25.25 -8.33 -6.86
N LYS A 295 -24.14 -8.49 -6.16
CA LYS A 295 -23.61 -7.45 -5.26
C LYS A 295 -23.01 -6.31 -6.07
N THR A 296 -23.49 -5.11 -5.82
CA THR A 296 -23.22 -3.95 -6.67
C THR A 296 -22.55 -2.82 -5.90
N ILE A 297 -21.50 -2.27 -6.49
CA ILE A 297 -20.86 -1.02 -6.09
C ILE A 297 -21.15 -0.01 -7.19
N LEU A 298 -21.77 1.12 -6.86
CA LEU A 298 -21.95 2.21 -7.79
C LEU A 298 -20.74 3.13 -7.73
N ALA A 299 -20.06 3.28 -8.87
CA ALA A 299 -18.93 4.18 -9.03
C ALA A 299 -19.37 5.65 -9.01
N HIS A 300 -18.61 6.50 -8.36
CA HIS A 300 -18.70 7.97 -8.33
C HIS A 300 -20.13 8.54 -8.39
N PRO A 301 -21.04 8.14 -7.46
CA PRO A 301 -22.44 8.60 -7.45
C PRO A 301 -22.57 10.12 -7.39
N GLU A 302 -21.59 10.83 -6.85
CA GLU A 302 -21.53 12.30 -6.78
C GLU A 302 -21.47 12.96 -8.15
N ARG A 303 -21.07 12.24 -9.17
CA ARG A 303 -20.92 12.76 -10.53
C ARG A 303 -22.19 12.68 -11.37
N TYR A 304 -23.18 11.86 -10.98
CA TYR A 304 -24.41 11.73 -11.76
C TYR A 304 -25.34 12.90 -11.54
N ARG A 305 -25.74 13.54 -12.62
CA ARG A 305 -26.68 14.67 -12.62
C ARG A 305 -28.01 14.34 -11.94
N ALA A 306 -28.49 13.10 -12.16
CA ALA A 306 -29.74 12.66 -11.53
C ALA A 306 -29.64 12.69 -10.00
N ILE A 307 -28.49 12.29 -9.42
CA ILE A 307 -28.28 12.31 -7.97
C ILE A 307 -28.00 13.73 -7.47
N ARG A 308 -27.24 14.56 -8.22
CA ARG A 308 -27.04 15.97 -7.86
C ARG A 308 -28.32 16.76 -7.81
N GLN A 309 -29.29 16.45 -8.66
CA GLN A 309 -30.61 17.11 -8.69
C GLN A 309 -31.57 16.59 -7.62
N ASP A 310 -31.38 15.36 -7.16
CA ASP A 310 -32.20 14.71 -6.12
C ASP A 310 -31.33 13.87 -5.22
N TRP A 311 -30.82 14.46 -4.14
CA TRP A 311 -29.90 13.78 -3.20
C TRP A 311 -30.52 12.56 -2.52
N ASP A 312 -31.85 12.55 -2.34
CA ASP A 312 -32.57 11.39 -1.80
C ASP A 312 -32.51 10.17 -2.74
N LEU A 313 -32.14 10.37 -4.01
CA LEU A 313 -31.86 9.26 -4.92
C LEU A 313 -30.70 8.38 -4.41
N ALA A 314 -29.64 8.97 -3.80
CA ALA A 314 -28.56 8.21 -3.21
C ALA A 314 -29.07 7.31 -2.06
N LYS A 315 -29.94 7.80 -1.19
CA LYS A 315 -30.56 6.99 -0.13
C LYS A 315 -31.35 5.83 -0.71
N ARG A 316 -32.20 6.10 -1.73
CA ARG A 316 -32.97 5.05 -2.41
C ARG A 316 -32.09 3.98 -3.08
N ILE A 317 -30.91 4.36 -3.57
CA ILE A 317 -29.92 3.45 -4.12
C ILE A 317 -29.30 2.58 -3.00
N CYS A 318 -28.93 3.18 -1.87
CA CYS A 318 -28.46 2.44 -0.70
C CYS A 318 -29.53 1.46 -0.16
N ASP A 319 -30.80 1.84 -0.15
CA ASP A 319 -31.94 0.98 0.25
C ASP A 319 -32.09 -0.27 -0.63
N LEU A 320 -31.54 -0.26 -1.84
CA LEU A 320 -31.45 -1.43 -2.70
C LEU A 320 -30.30 -2.38 -2.31
N GLY A 321 -29.48 -2.02 -1.32
CA GLY A 321 -28.27 -2.78 -0.94
C GLY A 321 -27.08 -2.53 -1.83
N VAL A 322 -27.06 -1.42 -2.58
CA VAL A 322 -25.95 -0.98 -3.41
C VAL A 322 -24.96 -0.21 -2.56
N CYS A 323 -23.69 -0.59 -2.62
CA CYS A 323 -22.60 0.14 -2.00
C CYS A 323 -22.17 1.33 -2.87
N LEU A 324 -21.78 2.45 -2.26
CA LEU A 324 -21.32 3.63 -2.97
C LEU A 324 -19.78 3.74 -2.89
N GLN A 325 -19.13 3.91 -4.04
CA GLN A 325 -17.72 4.27 -4.13
C GLN A 325 -17.62 5.73 -4.58
N VAL A 326 -17.01 6.58 -3.75
CA VAL A 326 -16.81 8.00 -3.99
C VAL A 326 -15.35 8.26 -4.37
N ASN A 327 -15.14 9.19 -5.30
CA ASN A 327 -13.80 9.60 -5.67
C ASN A 327 -13.18 10.50 -4.59
N ALA A 328 -11.97 10.17 -4.17
CA ALA A 328 -11.26 10.92 -3.13
C ALA A 328 -11.11 12.40 -3.46
N TYR A 329 -10.78 12.70 -4.72
CA TYR A 329 -10.65 14.06 -5.22
C TYR A 329 -11.93 14.89 -5.07
N ASP A 330 -13.09 14.27 -5.24
CA ASP A 330 -14.37 14.98 -5.24
C ASP A 330 -14.75 15.49 -3.83
N LEU A 331 -14.19 14.92 -2.76
CA LEU A 331 -14.38 15.43 -1.39
C LEU A 331 -13.75 16.81 -1.16
N PHE A 332 -12.75 17.23 -1.95
CA PHE A 332 -12.09 18.54 -1.82
C PHE A 332 -12.06 19.34 -3.12
N LEU A 333 -12.73 18.87 -4.17
CA LEU A 333 -12.84 19.51 -5.48
C LEU A 333 -13.23 21.00 -5.37
N GLN A 334 -12.46 21.88 -5.99
CA GLN A 334 -12.71 23.32 -5.96
C GLN A 334 -13.55 23.79 -7.15
N GLU A 335 -13.41 23.15 -8.28
CA GLU A 335 -13.96 23.58 -9.56
C GLU A 335 -15.46 23.29 -9.70
N ASN A 336 -15.98 22.32 -8.93
CA ASN A 336 -17.40 21.95 -8.96
C ASN A 336 -17.95 21.72 -7.54
N ALA A 337 -18.60 22.77 -7.02
CA ALA A 337 -19.18 22.73 -5.68
C ALA A 337 -20.34 21.73 -5.53
N GLU A 338 -21.14 21.50 -6.59
CA GLU A 338 -22.25 20.56 -6.52
C GLU A 338 -21.78 19.13 -6.31
N ILE A 339 -20.72 18.70 -7.02
CA ILE A 339 -20.10 17.36 -6.84
C ILE A 339 -19.53 17.26 -5.44
N ARG A 340 -18.70 18.23 -5.04
CA ARG A 340 -18.06 18.25 -3.73
C ARG A 340 -19.06 18.19 -2.58
N ASP A 341 -20.10 19.03 -2.65
CA ASP A 341 -21.06 19.18 -1.57
C ASP A 341 -21.92 17.91 -1.44
N LEU A 342 -22.25 17.26 -2.56
CA LEU A 342 -22.92 15.95 -2.57
C LEU A 342 -22.01 14.84 -1.98
N ALA A 343 -20.75 14.76 -2.40
CA ALA A 343 -19.79 13.78 -1.86
C ALA A 343 -19.64 13.93 -0.34
N ARG A 344 -19.49 15.17 0.13
CA ARG A 344 -19.41 15.49 1.58
C ARG A 344 -20.68 15.18 2.34
N TRP A 345 -21.84 15.41 1.74
CA TRP A 345 -23.10 15.06 2.35
C TRP A 345 -23.24 13.54 2.48
N MET A 346 -22.93 12.76 1.43
CA MET A 346 -22.93 11.30 1.50
C MET A 346 -21.97 10.77 2.57
N ALA A 347 -20.81 11.41 2.74
CA ALA A 347 -19.88 11.05 3.80
C ALA A 347 -20.47 11.28 5.21
N ARG A 348 -21.09 12.43 5.44
CA ARG A 348 -21.70 12.76 6.75
C ARG A 348 -22.94 11.94 7.08
N GLU A 349 -23.66 11.48 6.07
CA GLU A 349 -24.81 10.57 6.21
C GLU A 349 -24.38 9.09 6.26
N GLU A 350 -23.08 8.81 6.33
CA GLU A 350 -22.48 7.47 6.43
C GLU A 350 -22.88 6.51 5.28
N MET A 351 -23.09 7.06 4.09
CA MET A 351 -23.50 6.28 2.92
C MET A 351 -22.33 5.74 2.09
N ILE A 352 -21.12 6.29 2.24
CA ILE A 352 -19.95 5.87 1.47
C ILE A 352 -19.46 4.54 2.01
N THR A 353 -19.26 3.58 1.11
CA THR A 353 -18.68 2.27 1.46
C THR A 353 -17.21 2.18 1.05
N PHE A 354 -16.86 2.74 -0.09
CA PHE A 354 -15.52 2.66 -0.67
C PHE A 354 -15.04 4.03 -1.16
N ILE A 355 -13.73 4.19 -1.19
CA ILE A 355 -13.06 5.35 -1.79
C ILE A 355 -12.11 4.89 -2.89
N GLY A 356 -12.01 5.67 -3.98
CA GLY A 356 -11.09 5.39 -5.08
C GLY A 356 -10.51 6.67 -5.65
N SER A 357 -9.42 6.56 -6.38
CA SER A 357 -8.79 7.69 -7.05
C SER A 357 -9.50 8.06 -8.36
N ASP A 358 -9.97 7.04 -9.06
CA ASP A 358 -10.45 7.17 -10.44
C ASP A 358 -9.38 7.85 -11.34
N MET A 359 -8.10 7.53 -11.07
CA MET A 359 -6.96 8.12 -11.78
C MET A 359 -6.86 7.62 -13.21
N HIS A 360 -6.57 8.53 -14.16
CA HIS A 360 -6.52 8.24 -15.59
C HIS A 360 -5.21 8.66 -16.26
N GLY A 361 -4.44 9.56 -15.64
CA GLY A 361 -3.20 10.04 -16.22
C GLY A 361 -2.50 11.04 -15.32
N VAL A 362 -1.18 11.05 -15.39
CA VAL A 362 -0.32 11.90 -14.52
C VAL A 362 -0.67 13.38 -14.63
N ALA A 363 -0.98 13.87 -15.83
CA ALA A 363 -1.25 15.28 -16.08
C ALA A 363 -2.72 15.69 -15.91
N LYS A 364 -3.67 14.80 -16.25
CA LYS A 364 -5.10 15.16 -16.30
C LYS A 364 -5.86 14.78 -15.05
N ARG A 365 -5.67 13.57 -14.56
CA ARG A 365 -6.38 12.99 -13.41
C ARG A 365 -5.42 12.10 -12.63
N PRO A 366 -4.44 12.72 -11.92
CA PRO A 366 -3.57 11.95 -11.02
C PRO A 366 -4.37 11.40 -9.82
N PRO A 367 -3.84 10.46 -9.04
CA PRO A 367 -4.57 9.86 -7.89
C PRO A 367 -4.95 10.91 -6.88
N LYS A 368 -4.73 11.54 -6.09
CA LYS A 368 -5.22 12.52 -5.09
C LYS A 368 -6.06 11.87 -3.99
N MET A 369 -5.62 10.70 -3.57
CA MET A 369 -6.25 9.98 -2.46
C MET A 369 -6.06 10.69 -1.11
N LYS A 370 -4.86 11.22 -0.89
CA LYS A 370 -4.42 11.79 0.38
C LYS A 370 -5.32 12.88 0.94
N GLU A 371 -5.63 13.89 0.13
CA GLU A 371 -6.45 15.01 0.57
C GLU A 371 -7.89 14.59 0.85
N GLY A 372 -8.44 13.66 0.05
CA GLY A 372 -9.76 13.10 0.27
C GLY A 372 -9.84 12.31 1.57
N ILE A 373 -8.86 11.44 1.82
CA ILE A 373 -8.76 10.65 3.06
C ILE A 373 -8.56 11.59 4.26
N ARG A 374 -7.71 12.60 4.15
CA ARG A 374 -7.56 13.60 5.21
C ARG A 374 -8.89 14.26 5.54
N TRP A 375 -9.63 14.67 4.51
CA TRP A 375 -10.94 15.29 4.70
C TRP A 375 -11.89 14.34 5.46
N LEU A 376 -11.91 13.04 5.16
CA LEU A 376 -12.71 12.05 5.88
C LEU A 376 -12.36 12.05 7.38
N TYR A 377 -11.09 11.86 7.73
CA TYR A 377 -10.66 11.82 9.13
C TYR A 377 -10.92 13.13 9.90
N GLU A 378 -10.96 14.27 9.21
CA GLU A 378 -11.25 15.56 9.82
C GLU A 378 -12.76 15.86 9.98
N ASN A 379 -13.64 15.17 9.26
CA ASN A 379 -15.05 15.57 9.12
C ASN A 379 -16.08 14.48 9.44
N VAL A 380 -15.68 13.22 9.57
CA VAL A 380 -16.55 12.11 9.97
C VAL A 380 -15.93 11.35 11.15
N ASP A 381 -16.68 10.38 11.68
CA ASP A 381 -16.16 9.53 12.77
C ASP A 381 -14.93 8.72 12.30
N GLU A 382 -13.91 8.57 13.18
CA GLU A 382 -12.65 7.91 12.85
C GLU A 382 -12.85 6.42 12.47
N ASP A 383 -13.73 5.71 13.19
CA ASP A 383 -14.03 4.31 12.86
C ASP A 383 -14.70 4.18 11.50
N TYR A 384 -15.62 5.09 11.17
CA TYR A 384 -16.25 5.13 9.85
C TYR A 384 -15.25 5.50 8.75
N ALA A 385 -14.33 6.44 9.00
CA ALA A 385 -13.26 6.75 8.05
C ALA A 385 -12.39 5.52 7.78
N ASN A 386 -12.01 4.77 8.80
CA ASN A 386 -11.26 3.52 8.69
C ASN A 386 -12.02 2.45 7.90
N GLU A 387 -13.36 2.38 8.07
CA GLU A 387 -14.20 1.47 7.29
C GLU A 387 -14.10 1.79 5.78
N ILE A 388 -14.24 3.05 5.39
CA ILE A 388 -14.19 3.51 3.99
C ILE A 388 -12.80 3.29 3.40
N VAL A 389 -11.77 3.71 4.13
CA VAL A 389 -10.39 3.78 3.62
C VAL A 389 -9.80 2.38 3.42
N ARG A 390 -10.20 1.40 4.25
CA ARG A 390 -9.61 0.07 4.20
C ARG A 390 -10.54 -1.08 4.57
N ARG A 391 -11.19 -1.06 5.75
CA ARG A 391 -11.81 -2.26 6.32
C ARG A 391 -12.93 -2.85 5.46
N ASN A 392 -13.68 -2.01 4.75
CA ASN A 392 -14.70 -2.47 3.81
C ASN A 392 -14.08 -3.23 2.63
N ALA A 393 -12.95 -2.76 2.10
CA ALA A 393 -12.23 -3.47 1.04
C ALA A 393 -11.69 -4.81 1.55
N GLU A 394 -11.17 -4.88 2.78
CA GLU A 394 -10.75 -6.14 3.39
C GLU A 394 -11.90 -7.14 3.50
N ARG A 395 -13.07 -6.70 3.98
CA ARG A 395 -14.23 -7.58 4.18
C ARG A 395 -14.95 -7.98 2.91
N CYS A 396 -15.11 -7.04 1.99
CA CYS A 396 -15.98 -7.20 0.82
C CYS A 396 -15.20 -7.60 -0.44
N LEU A 397 -14.00 -7.08 -0.62
CA LEU A 397 -13.26 -7.21 -1.87
C LEU A 397 -12.06 -8.17 -1.76
N GLY A 398 -11.91 -8.88 -0.64
CA GLY A 398 -10.87 -9.88 -0.46
C GLY A 398 -9.45 -9.31 -0.35
N VAL A 399 -9.31 -8.02 -0.10
CA VAL A 399 -8.02 -7.43 0.27
C VAL A 399 -7.54 -8.12 1.54
N ARG A 400 -6.38 -8.74 1.46
CA ARG A 400 -5.82 -9.39 2.64
C ARG A 400 -5.09 -8.36 3.47
N ARG A 401 -5.41 -8.31 4.76
CA ARG A 401 -4.61 -7.54 5.72
C ARG A 401 -3.15 -7.91 5.51
N LEU A 402 -2.29 -6.90 5.46
CA LEU A 402 -0.86 -7.12 5.39
C LEU A 402 -0.43 -7.89 6.65
N GLU A 403 -0.42 -9.22 6.57
CA GLU A 403 0.34 -10.04 7.49
C GLU A 403 1.79 -9.83 7.08
N VAL A 404 2.50 -9.04 7.86
CA VAL A 404 3.91 -8.68 7.61
C VAL A 404 4.80 -9.92 7.52
N GLU A 405 4.35 -11.05 8.07
CA GLU A 405 5.01 -12.35 8.00
C GLU A 405 5.27 -12.84 6.56
N ASN A 406 4.46 -12.48 5.59
CA ASN A 406 4.63 -12.92 4.19
C ASN A 406 5.48 -11.97 3.33
N TYR A 407 5.86 -10.80 3.83
CA TYR A 407 6.64 -9.83 3.05
C TYR A 407 8.13 -10.17 2.93
N CYS A 408 8.67 -10.91 3.89
CA CYS A 408 10.10 -11.26 3.90
C CYS A 408 10.48 -12.32 2.86
N GLU A 409 9.53 -13.07 2.32
CA GLU A 409 9.82 -14.15 1.34
C GLU A 409 9.90 -13.66 -0.12
N HIS A 410 9.41 -12.46 -0.44
CA HIS A 410 9.27 -11.97 -1.83
C HIS A 410 9.78 -10.55 -2.03
N VAL A 411 10.83 -10.14 -1.34
CA VAL A 411 11.43 -8.81 -1.53
C VAL A 411 12.26 -8.79 -2.83
N PRO A 412 11.89 -8.00 -3.83
CA PRO A 412 12.74 -7.75 -4.98
C PRO A 412 14.04 -7.10 -4.51
N GLN A 413 15.16 -7.52 -5.06
CA GLN A 413 16.43 -6.83 -4.80
C GLN A 413 16.31 -5.37 -5.23
N ILE A 414 16.55 -4.44 -4.30
CA ILE A 414 16.59 -3.01 -4.63
C ILE A 414 17.63 -2.82 -5.74
N PRO A 415 17.29 -2.19 -6.88
CA PRO A 415 18.21 -2.02 -7.99
C PRO A 415 19.49 -1.34 -7.49
N ARG A 416 20.63 -1.89 -7.84
CA ARG A 416 21.92 -1.23 -7.58
C ARG A 416 21.88 0.13 -8.27
N ILE A 417 21.87 1.19 -7.49
CA ILE A 417 22.06 2.55 -8.04
C ILE A 417 23.43 2.53 -8.69
N SER A 418 23.48 2.51 -10.02
CA SER A 418 24.72 2.67 -10.74
C SER A 418 25.25 4.05 -10.41
N THR A 419 26.29 4.11 -9.60
CA THR A 419 27.10 5.33 -9.46
C THR A 419 27.74 5.57 -10.81
N GLY A 420 27.07 6.34 -11.65
CA GLY A 420 27.66 6.89 -12.86
C GLY A 420 28.92 7.64 -12.48
N LYS A 421 30.03 7.25 -13.14
CA LYS A 421 31.31 7.94 -13.09
C LYS A 421 31.19 9.36 -13.57
#